data_049ebeda924554bcc0dac920ee918869
#
_entry.id   049ebeda924554bcc0dac920ee918869
#
_cell.length_a   1.000
_cell.length_b   1.000
_cell.length_c   1.000
_cell.angle_alpha   90.00
_cell.angle_beta   90.00
_cell.angle_gamma   90.00
#
_symmetry.space_group_name_H-M   'P 1'
#
loop_
_entity.id
_entity.type
_entity.pdbx_description
1 polymer ?
#
loop_
_entity_poly.entity_id
_entity_poly.type
_entity_poly.pdbx_seq_one_letter_code
_entity_poly.pdbx_strand_id
1 'polypeptide(L)'
;MEENGAHEKRWIILGIMSLSLVIVMLNNVTLNVALPEMSKDLKADNSDLQWIVDSYALIFGGMLLVMGALGDRFGRKKALQLGLVLLGTASAAAAFYADSSNDVIIARAAMGFGAALVMPATLSIVIVVFPREERGKAIGIWTMMAGIGAPIGLLVGGWAVENYDWQMVFLINVPIILLALILGLVFVPNSKEDKRTPLDPIGAFLSVAALGTILYAIIEAPSLGWTSPEILAIGALAIVMSYLFVNWEKGIEYPMLPIGFFKFKGFSLGLIAIMLASFVMFSFMFTQML
;
A
#
# COMPACT_ATOMS: atom_id res chain seq x y z
N MET A 1 -4.93 -33.11 0.75
CA MET A 1 -6.05 -32.89 1.68
C MET A 1 -6.29 -31.41 2.00
N GLU A 2 -5.26 -30.58 2.18
CA GLU A 2 -5.45 -29.11 2.41
C GLU A 2 -6.02 -28.35 1.20
N GLU A 3 -5.66 -28.72 -0.02
CA GLU A 3 -6.14 -28.02 -1.23
C GLU A 3 -7.65 -28.22 -1.49
N ASN A 4 -8.19 -29.41 -1.26
CA ASN A 4 -9.64 -29.66 -1.42
C ASN A 4 -10.48 -28.87 -0.41
N GLY A 5 -10.02 -28.76 0.84
CA GLY A 5 -10.70 -27.96 1.86
C GLY A 5 -10.62 -26.44 1.59
N ALA A 6 -9.58 -25.96 0.91
CA ALA A 6 -9.45 -24.55 0.53
C ALA A 6 -10.40 -24.18 -0.62
N HIS A 7 -10.63 -25.09 -1.57
CA HIS A 7 -11.61 -24.88 -2.65
C HIS A 7 -13.05 -24.78 -2.13
N GLU A 8 -13.43 -25.56 -1.14
CA GLU A 8 -14.76 -25.49 -0.53
C GLU A 8 -14.97 -24.18 0.23
N LYS A 9 -13.91 -23.63 0.85
CA LYS A 9 -13.94 -22.41 1.65
C LYS A 9 -13.53 -21.15 0.87
N ARG A 10 -13.36 -21.23 -0.47
CA ARG A 10 -12.81 -20.15 -1.29
C ARG A 10 -13.53 -18.81 -1.14
N TRP A 11 -14.85 -18.81 -0.99
CA TRP A 11 -15.63 -17.59 -0.80
C TRP A 11 -15.41 -16.95 0.58
N ILE A 12 -15.19 -17.76 1.63
CA ILE A 12 -14.81 -17.25 2.96
C ILE A 12 -13.43 -16.64 2.88
N ILE A 13 -12.49 -17.32 2.22
CA ILE A 13 -11.12 -16.83 2.02
C ILE A 13 -11.15 -15.50 1.23
N LEU A 14 -11.96 -15.41 0.18
CA LEU A 14 -12.16 -14.16 -0.56
C LEU A 14 -12.66 -13.02 0.36
N GLY A 15 -13.62 -13.31 1.23
CA GLY A 15 -14.11 -12.35 2.23
C GLY A 15 -12.99 -11.83 3.14
N ILE A 16 -12.12 -12.74 3.62
CA ILE A 16 -10.96 -12.38 4.47
C ILE A 16 -9.94 -11.55 3.69
N MET A 17 -9.64 -11.93 2.43
CA MET A 17 -8.73 -11.17 1.57
C MET A 17 -9.27 -9.78 1.24
N SER A 18 -10.57 -9.69 0.97
CA SER A 18 -11.27 -8.43 0.74
C SER A 18 -11.26 -7.54 1.99
N LEU A 19 -11.52 -8.10 3.17
CA LEU A 19 -11.42 -7.37 4.44
C LEU A 19 -10.01 -6.83 4.66
N SER A 20 -8.98 -7.64 4.43
CA SER A 20 -7.58 -7.22 4.53
C SER A 20 -7.23 -6.08 3.56
N LEU A 21 -7.77 -6.12 2.35
CA LEU A 21 -7.60 -5.04 1.37
C LEU A 21 -8.34 -3.76 1.77
N VAL A 22 -9.56 -3.89 2.27
CA VAL A 22 -10.34 -2.74 2.79
C VAL A 22 -9.57 -2.03 3.90
N ILE A 23 -8.92 -2.75 4.82
CA ILE A 23 -8.07 -2.15 5.87
C ILE A 23 -6.95 -1.30 5.26
N VAL A 24 -6.26 -1.80 4.23
CA VAL A 24 -5.20 -1.06 3.53
C VAL A 24 -5.75 0.24 2.92
N MET A 25 -6.94 0.20 2.32
CA MET A 25 -7.59 1.38 1.73
C MET A 25 -8.14 2.35 2.78
N LEU A 26 -8.72 1.84 3.87
CA LEU A 26 -9.17 2.63 5.01
C LEU A 26 -8.02 3.46 5.58
N ASN A 27 -6.88 2.85 5.86
CA ASN A 27 -5.70 3.53 6.40
C ASN A 27 -5.19 4.67 5.52
N ASN A 28 -5.44 4.60 4.22
CA ASN A 28 -5.02 5.66 3.29
C ASN A 28 -5.96 6.87 3.33
N VAL A 29 -7.26 6.65 3.55
CA VAL A 29 -8.28 7.67 3.38
C VAL A 29 -8.75 8.27 4.71
N THR A 30 -8.89 7.45 5.75
CA THR A 30 -9.38 7.87 7.08
C THR A 30 -8.56 9.01 7.68
N LEU A 31 -7.24 8.98 7.45
CA LEU A 31 -6.32 9.97 7.95
C LEU A 31 -6.59 11.40 7.44
N ASN A 32 -7.02 11.53 6.18
CA ASN A 32 -7.24 12.85 5.57
C ASN A 32 -8.24 13.71 6.36
N VAL A 33 -9.24 13.06 6.99
CA VAL A 33 -10.25 13.77 7.80
C VAL A 33 -9.65 14.25 9.13
N ALA A 34 -8.62 13.60 9.64
CA ALA A 34 -7.97 13.93 10.91
C ALA A 34 -6.89 15.03 10.78
N LEU A 35 -6.42 15.34 9.56
CA LEU A 35 -5.30 16.28 9.34
C LEU A 35 -5.51 17.66 9.98
N PRO A 36 -6.72 18.30 9.92
CA PRO A 36 -6.93 19.59 10.54
C PRO A 36 -6.77 19.58 12.08
N GLU A 37 -7.18 18.48 12.73
CA GLU A 37 -7.03 18.31 14.17
C GLU A 37 -5.58 18.00 14.53
N MET A 38 -4.93 17.11 13.79
CA MET A 38 -3.49 16.79 13.95
C MET A 38 -2.62 18.03 13.79
N SER A 39 -2.93 18.91 12.85
CA SER A 39 -2.19 20.18 12.65
C SER A 39 -2.21 21.05 13.92
N LYS A 40 -3.34 21.10 14.62
CA LYS A 40 -3.49 21.89 15.84
C LYS A 40 -2.82 21.22 17.04
N ASP A 41 -3.04 19.92 17.22
CA ASP A 41 -2.58 19.17 18.39
C ASP A 41 -1.06 18.94 18.36
N LEU A 42 -0.53 18.50 17.22
CA LEU A 42 0.90 18.24 17.01
C LEU A 42 1.68 19.50 16.62
N LYS A 43 1.00 20.64 16.41
CA LYS A 43 1.60 21.89 15.85
C LYS A 43 2.33 21.63 14.53
N ALA A 44 1.76 20.71 13.72
CA ALA A 44 2.32 20.27 12.46
C ALA A 44 2.18 21.36 11.40
N ASP A 45 3.25 21.61 10.66
CA ASP A 45 3.22 22.49 9.50
C ASP A 45 2.72 21.74 8.24
N ASN A 46 2.63 22.46 7.10
CA ASN A 46 2.12 21.88 5.86
C ASN A 46 3.02 20.74 5.33
N SER A 47 4.34 20.84 5.52
CA SER A 47 5.27 19.78 5.12
C SER A 47 5.09 18.55 5.99
N ASP A 48 4.98 18.73 7.30
CA ASP A 48 4.69 17.65 8.25
C ASP A 48 3.41 16.88 7.86
N LEU A 49 2.32 17.61 7.58
CA LEU A 49 1.04 17.00 7.18
C LEU A 49 1.15 16.21 5.88
N GLN A 50 1.89 16.72 4.91
CA GLN A 50 2.18 16.01 3.67
C GLN A 50 2.98 14.74 3.95
N TRP A 51 4.03 14.82 4.75
CA TRP A 51 4.82 13.64 5.12
C TRP A 51 4.02 12.61 5.93
N ILE A 52 3.11 13.02 6.80
CA ILE A 52 2.18 12.12 7.50
C ILE A 52 1.34 11.32 6.50
N VAL A 53 0.85 11.94 5.42
CA VAL A 53 0.08 11.25 4.38
C VAL A 53 0.99 10.40 3.49
N ASP A 54 2.05 11.00 2.96
CA ASP A 54 2.81 10.47 1.85
C ASP A 54 3.86 9.43 2.26
N SER A 55 4.32 9.42 3.54
CA SER A 55 5.22 8.38 4.05
C SER A 55 4.63 6.97 3.91
N TYR A 56 3.33 6.81 4.16
CA TYR A 56 2.63 5.56 3.92
C TYR A 56 2.63 5.17 2.43
N ALA A 57 2.24 6.11 1.56
CA ALA A 57 2.13 5.86 0.12
C ALA A 57 3.51 5.59 -0.51
N LEU A 58 4.55 6.30 -0.05
CA LEU A 58 5.93 6.13 -0.49
C LEU A 58 6.44 4.72 -0.19
N ILE A 59 6.35 4.31 1.09
CA ILE A 59 6.83 2.99 1.50
C ILE A 59 5.96 1.89 0.90
N PHE A 60 4.64 2.06 0.90
CA PHE A 60 3.72 1.11 0.29
C PHE A 60 4.02 0.90 -1.20
N GLY A 61 4.08 1.96 -2.00
CA GLY A 61 4.34 1.88 -3.44
C GLY A 61 5.76 1.39 -3.75
N GLY A 62 6.76 1.93 -3.05
CA GLY A 62 8.17 1.57 -3.25
C GLY A 62 8.48 0.11 -2.91
N MET A 63 7.83 -0.44 -1.88
CA MET A 63 8.07 -1.81 -1.41
C MET A 63 7.14 -2.86 -2.04
N LEU A 64 6.12 -2.44 -2.79
CA LEU A 64 5.06 -3.35 -3.28
C LEU A 64 5.61 -4.53 -4.08
N LEU A 65 6.50 -4.28 -5.04
CA LEU A 65 7.10 -5.31 -5.88
C LEU A 65 7.99 -6.26 -5.07
N VAL A 66 8.80 -5.71 -4.18
CA VAL A 66 9.71 -6.46 -3.31
C VAL A 66 8.94 -7.39 -2.38
N MET A 67 7.91 -6.86 -1.73
CA MET A 67 7.09 -7.61 -0.77
C MET A 67 6.23 -8.66 -1.46
N GLY A 68 5.79 -8.41 -2.70
CA GLY A 68 5.16 -9.41 -3.54
C GLY A 68 6.07 -10.61 -3.79
N ALA A 69 7.29 -10.36 -4.27
CA ALA A 69 8.29 -11.41 -4.52
C ALA A 69 8.68 -12.17 -3.24
N LEU A 70 8.81 -11.47 -2.10
CA LEU A 70 9.05 -12.10 -0.80
C LEU A 70 7.87 -13.01 -0.38
N GLY A 71 6.63 -12.55 -0.55
CA GLY A 71 5.43 -13.33 -0.25
C GLY A 71 5.34 -14.62 -1.08
N ASP A 72 5.61 -14.54 -2.38
CA ASP A 72 5.60 -15.70 -3.27
C ASP A 72 6.71 -16.71 -2.90
N ARG A 73 7.90 -16.23 -2.51
CA ARG A 73 9.03 -17.09 -2.14
C ARG A 73 8.92 -17.71 -0.76
N PHE A 74 8.53 -16.93 0.27
CA PHE A 74 8.53 -17.39 1.67
C PHE A 74 7.17 -17.87 2.16
N GLY A 75 6.12 -17.63 1.39
CA GLY A 75 4.75 -18.07 1.64
C GLY A 75 3.77 -16.89 1.79
N ARG A 76 2.75 -16.94 0.98
CA ARG A 76 1.71 -15.90 0.87
C ARG A 76 0.95 -15.68 2.18
N LYS A 77 0.60 -16.76 2.88
CA LYS A 77 -0.03 -16.71 4.20
C LYS A 77 0.87 -16.01 5.23
N LYS A 78 2.17 -16.32 5.25
CA LYS A 78 3.12 -15.71 6.18
C LYS A 78 3.29 -14.21 5.88
N ALA A 79 3.38 -13.84 4.60
CA ALA A 79 3.45 -12.43 4.18
C ALA A 79 2.20 -11.66 4.61
N LEU A 80 1.01 -12.22 4.38
CA LEU A 80 -0.26 -11.64 4.85
C LEU A 80 -0.27 -11.42 6.37
N GLN A 81 0.08 -12.46 7.14
CA GLN A 81 0.07 -12.39 8.61
C GLN A 81 1.07 -11.37 9.14
N LEU A 82 2.31 -11.38 8.62
CA LEU A 82 3.34 -10.42 9.00
C LEU A 82 2.90 -8.98 8.64
N GLY A 83 2.33 -8.80 7.45
CA GLY A 83 1.82 -7.50 7.02
C GLY A 83 0.70 -6.99 7.93
N LEU A 84 -0.25 -7.84 8.30
CA LEU A 84 -1.34 -7.49 9.23
C LEU A 84 -0.80 -7.16 10.64
N VAL A 85 0.17 -7.93 11.15
CA VAL A 85 0.82 -7.66 12.45
C VAL A 85 1.53 -6.30 12.43
N LEU A 86 2.35 -6.03 11.40
CA LEU A 86 3.05 -4.75 11.26
C LEU A 86 2.05 -3.58 11.17
N LEU A 87 1.02 -3.73 10.36
CA LEU A 87 -0.01 -2.72 10.17
C LEU A 87 -0.78 -2.44 11.47
N GLY A 88 -1.14 -3.50 12.22
CA GLY A 88 -1.85 -3.38 13.49
C GLY A 88 -1.00 -2.80 14.61
N THR A 89 0.26 -3.25 14.73
CA THR A 89 1.17 -2.72 15.77
C THR A 89 1.56 -1.26 15.48
N ALA A 90 1.81 -0.89 14.23
CA ALA A 90 2.08 0.49 13.85
C ALA A 90 0.86 1.40 14.04
N SER A 91 -0.37 0.91 13.72
CA SER A 91 -1.61 1.62 14.03
C SER A 91 -1.79 1.84 15.55
N ALA A 92 -1.58 0.80 16.34
CA ALA A 92 -1.65 0.92 17.81
C ALA A 92 -0.57 1.86 18.34
N ALA A 93 0.66 1.81 17.81
CA ALA A 93 1.73 2.72 18.19
C ALA A 93 1.37 4.18 17.89
N ALA A 94 0.82 4.47 16.70
CA ALA A 94 0.34 5.81 16.35
C ALA A 94 -0.77 6.29 17.30
N ALA A 95 -1.69 5.39 17.68
CA ALA A 95 -2.81 5.76 18.56
C ALA A 95 -2.40 6.03 20.01
N PHE A 96 -1.39 5.33 20.55
CA PHE A 96 -1.08 5.37 21.97
C PHE A 96 0.21 6.11 22.32
N TYR A 97 1.13 6.28 21.37
CA TYR A 97 2.48 6.77 21.65
C TYR A 97 2.94 7.91 20.74
N ALA A 98 2.13 8.36 19.77
CA ALA A 98 2.55 9.45 18.91
C ALA A 98 2.26 10.81 19.58
N ASP A 99 3.34 11.49 19.98
CA ASP A 99 3.31 12.81 20.62
C ASP A 99 3.86 13.91 19.67
N SER A 100 4.36 13.55 18.50
CA SER A 100 4.92 14.46 17.51
C SER A 100 4.57 14.05 16.06
N SER A 101 4.67 15.01 15.11
CA SER A 101 4.53 14.71 13.69
C SER A 101 5.46 13.60 13.22
N ASN A 102 6.70 13.58 13.71
CA ASN A 102 7.69 12.56 13.37
C ASN A 102 7.27 11.16 13.82
N ASP A 103 6.65 11.02 14.99
CA ASP A 103 6.17 9.71 15.47
C ASP A 103 5.08 9.18 14.55
N VAL A 104 4.17 10.06 14.13
CA VAL A 104 3.11 9.69 13.18
C VAL A 104 3.71 9.32 11.82
N ILE A 105 4.67 10.09 11.29
CA ILE A 105 5.35 9.80 10.03
C ILE A 105 6.02 8.43 10.06
N ILE A 106 6.74 8.11 11.15
CA ILE A 106 7.40 6.81 11.32
C ILE A 106 6.36 5.67 11.39
N ALA A 107 5.29 5.87 12.16
CA ALA A 107 4.21 4.88 12.25
C ALA A 107 3.55 4.66 10.88
N ARG A 108 3.29 5.74 10.13
CA ARG A 108 2.74 5.68 8.77
C ARG A 108 3.67 4.95 7.79
N ALA A 109 4.96 5.19 7.85
CA ALA A 109 5.95 4.46 7.07
C ALA A 109 5.93 2.94 7.40
N ALA A 110 5.87 2.58 8.69
CA ALA A 110 5.76 1.20 9.14
C ALA A 110 4.43 0.55 8.69
N MET A 111 3.31 1.30 8.75
CA MET A 111 2.02 0.85 8.21
C MET A 111 2.08 0.62 6.70
N GLY A 112 2.76 1.50 5.94
CA GLY A 112 3.00 1.35 4.51
C GLY A 112 3.75 0.07 4.18
N PHE A 113 4.75 -0.28 4.97
CA PHE A 113 5.50 -1.54 4.84
C PHE A 113 4.59 -2.76 5.08
N GLY A 114 3.74 -2.72 6.10
CA GLY A 114 2.73 -3.75 6.35
C GLY A 114 1.75 -3.90 5.20
N ALA A 115 1.24 -2.79 4.66
CA ALA A 115 0.33 -2.76 3.52
C ALA A 115 0.95 -3.34 2.24
N ALA A 116 2.25 -3.07 2.01
CA ALA A 116 3.01 -3.62 0.88
C ALA A 116 3.14 -5.15 0.93
N LEU A 117 3.11 -5.75 2.11
CA LEU A 117 3.02 -7.21 2.28
C LEU A 117 1.60 -7.74 2.06
N VAL A 118 0.58 -7.05 2.60
CA VAL A 118 -0.81 -7.49 2.58
C VAL A 118 -1.38 -7.50 1.17
N MET A 119 -1.24 -6.42 0.41
CA MET A 119 -1.93 -6.25 -0.87
C MET A 119 -1.56 -7.34 -1.90
N PRO A 120 -0.28 -7.58 -2.26
CA PRO A 120 0.05 -8.63 -3.22
C PRO A 120 -0.24 -10.03 -2.68
N ALA A 121 -0.07 -10.27 -1.37
CA ALA A 121 -0.38 -11.55 -0.76
C ALA A 121 -1.87 -11.90 -0.88
N THR A 122 -2.78 -10.92 -0.67
CA THR A 122 -4.23 -11.15 -0.80
C THR A 122 -4.61 -11.54 -2.22
N LEU A 123 -4.11 -10.83 -3.23
CA LEU A 123 -4.39 -11.14 -4.64
C LEU A 123 -3.82 -12.52 -5.03
N SER A 124 -2.58 -12.81 -4.65
CA SER A 124 -1.92 -14.09 -4.92
C SER A 124 -2.68 -15.27 -4.29
N ILE A 125 -3.20 -15.10 -3.06
CA ILE A 125 -4.03 -16.12 -2.38
C ILE A 125 -5.33 -16.34 -3.15
N VAL A 126 -6.03 -15.27 -3.57
CA VAL A 126 -7.26 -15.38 -4.36
C VAL A 126 -7.02 -16.16 -5.67
N ILE A 127 -5.95 -15.85 -6.39
CA ILE A 127 -5.61 -16.52 -7.65
C ILE A 127 -5.34 -18.02 -7.45
N VAL A 128 -4.74 -18.41 -6.34
CA VAL A 128 -4.43 -19.82 -6.05
C VAL A 128 -5.66 -20.62 -5.61
N VAL A 129 -6.51 -20.01 -4.78
CA VAL A 129 -7.67 -20.70 -4.17
C VAL A 129 -8.82 -20.86 -5.16
N PHE A 130 -8.94 -19.98 -6.16
CA PHE A 130 -10.03 -20.04 -7.14
C PHE A 130 -9.62 -20.78 -8.42
N PRO A 131 -10.51 -21.65 -8.95
CA PRO A 131 -10.33 -22.28 -10.25
C PRO A 131 -10.31 -21.22 -11.36
N ARG A 132 -9.69 -21.52 -12.49
CA ARG A 132 -9.46 -20.55 -13.59
C ARG A 132 -10.74 -19.87 -14.07
N GLU A 133 -11.85 -20.61 -14.10
CA GLU A 133 -13.16 -20.17 -14.57
C GLU A 133 -13.78 -19.10 -13.66
N GLU A 134 -13.49 -19.14 -12.36
CA GLU A 134 -14.06 -18.21 -11.35
C GLU A 134 -13.10 -17.06 -10.97
N ARG A 135 -11.82 -17.11 -11.38
CA ARG A 135 -10.81 -16.10 -11.02
C ARG A 135 -11.22 -14.67 -11.39
N GLY A 136 -11.77 -14.49 -12.60
CA GLY A 136 -12.23 -13.17 -13.04
C GLY A 136 -13.29 -12.58 -12.12
N LYS A 137 -14.25 -13.40 -11.67
CA LYS A 137 -15.30 -12.98 -10.72
C LYS A 137 -14.70 -12.67 -9.34
N ALA A 138 -13.80 -13.52 -8.84
CA ALA A 138 -13.17 -13.33 -7.53
C ALA A 138 -12.31 -12.06 -7.50
N ILE A 139 -11.50 -11.82 -8.54
CA ILE A 139 -10.67 -10.60 -8.67
C ILE A 139 -11.57 -9.36 -8.80
N GLY A 140 -12.67 -9.46 -9.55
CA GLY A 140 -13.65 -8.37 -9.66
C GLY A 140 -14.24 -7.97 -8.31
N ILE A 141 -14.64 -8.95 -7.47
CA ILE A 141 -15.14 -8.71 -6.11
C ILE A 141 -14.03 -8.10 -5.24
N TRP A 142 -12.81 -8.66 -5.28
CA TRP A 142 -11.66 -8.15 -4.53
C TRP A 142 -11.36 -6.69 -4.88
N THR A 143 -11.36 -6.33 -6.18
CA THR A 143 -11.15 -4.95 -6.66
C THR A 143 -12.29 -4.02 -6.24
N MET A 144 -13.54 -4.50 -6.32
CA MET A 144 -14.71 -3.74 -5.87
C MET A 144 -14.62 -3.37 -4.39
N MET A 145 -14.15 -4.30 -3.56
CA MET A 145 -13.98 -4.05 -2.12
C MET A 145 -12.89 -3.01 -1.83
N ALA A 146 -11.84 -2.94 -2.66
CA ALA A 146 -10.86 -1.85 -2.59
C ALA A 146 -11.53 -0.48 -2.83
N GLY A 147 -12.40 -0.41 -3.85
CA GLY A 147 -13.16 0.82 -4.16
C GLY A 147 -14.13 1.25 -3.07
N ILE A 148 -14.76 0.28 -2.38
CA ILE A 148 -15.68 0.54 -1.26
C ILE A 148 -14.94 1.00 -0.01
N GLY A 149 -13.68 0.59 0.16
CA GLY A 149 -12.85 0.97 1.30
C GLY A 149 -12.69 2.48 1.48
N ALA A 150 -12.55 3.23 0.39
CA ALA A 150 -12.36 4.68 0.45
C ALA A 150 -13.59 5.44 0.99
N PRO A 151 -14.81 5.27 0.47
CA PRO A 151 -16.02 5.91 1.05
C PRO A 151 -16.27 5.50 2.51
N ILE A 152 -16.08 4.22 2.86
CA ILE A 152 -16.21 3.77 4.25
C ILE A 152 -15.15 4.48 5.12
N GLY A 153 -13.92 4.63 4.64
CA GLY A 153 -12.85 5.33 5.34
C GLY A 153 -13.21 6.77 5.68
N LEU A 154 -13.79 7.51 4.75
CA LEU A 154 -14.26 8.88 4.98
C LEU A 154 -15.34 8.95 6.05
N LEU A 155 -16.35 8.07 5.95
CA LEU A 155 -17.47 8.06 6.91
C LEU A 155 -17.00 7.66 8.31
N VAL A 156 -16.21 6.61 8.41
CA VAL A 156 -15.69 6.11 9.68
C VAL A 156 -14.68 7.10 10.29
N GLY A 157 -13.82 7.71 9.45
CA GLY A 157 -12.87 8.73 9.88
C GLY A 157 -13.57 9.99 10.37
N GLY A 158 -14.56 10.49 9.63
CA GLY A 158 -15.36 11.63 10.02
C GLY A 158 -16.07 11.40 11.36
N TRP A 159 -16.75 10.26 11.52
CA TRP A 159 -17.38 9.90 12.79
C TRP A 159 -16.36 9.80 13.94
N ALA A 160 -15.17 9.25 13.68
CA ALA A 160 -14.13 9.10 14.68
C ALA A 160 -13.63 10.47 15.18
N VAL A 161 -13.33 11.39 14.27
CA VAL A 161 -12.82 12.73 14.61
C VAL A 161 -13.91 13.62 15.24
N GLU A 162 -15.19 13.48 14.84
CA GLU A 162 -16.29 14.24 15.45
C GLU A 162 -16.58 13.84 16.90
N ASN A 163 -16.32 12.59 17.29
CA ASN A 163 -16.73 12.06 18.61
C ASN A 163 -15.54 11.76 19.52
N TYR A 164 -14.32 11.70 18.99
CA TYR A 164 -13.10 11.35 19.70
C TYR A 164 -11.93 12.16 19.14
N ASP A 165 -10.74 11.98 19.72
CA ASP A 165 -9.51 12.59 19.25
C ASP A 165 -8.97 11.93 17.95
N TRP A 166 -8.10 12.60 17.22
CA TRP A 166 -7.54 12.12 15.94
C TRP A 166 -6.89 10.73 16.04
N GLN A 167 -6.37 10.32 17.19
CA GLN A 167 -5.79 9.01 17.44
C GLN A 167 -6.75 7.86 17.12
N MET A 168 -8.06 8.11 17.24
CA MET A 168 -9.09 7.11 16.96
C MET A 168 -9.08 6.62 15.51
N VAL A 169 -8.63 7.44 14.56
CA VAL A 169 -8.53 7.02 13.14
C VAL A 169 -7.54 5.88 12.95
N PHE A 170 -6.54 5.76 13.83
CA PHE A 170 -5.63 4.63 13.86
C PHE A 170 -6.20 3.47 14.66
N LEU A 171 -6.76 3.75 15.83
CA LEU A 171 -7.24 2.72 16.76
C LEU A 171 -8.38 1.88 16.17
N ILE A 172 -9.28 2.48 15.40
CA ILE A 172 -10.43 1.79 14.81
C ILE A 172 -10.01 0.68 13.83
N ASN A 173 -8.82 0.76 13.26
CA ASN A 173 -8.27 -0.28 12.38
C ASN A 173 -7.83 -1.53 13.16
N VAL A 174 -7.39 -1.38 14.41
CA VAL A 174 -6.80 -2.47 15.20
C VAL A 174 -7.75 -3.66 15.37
N PRO A 175 -9.01 -3.51 15.80
CA PRO A 175 -9.93 -4.65 15.95
C PRO A 175 -10.23 -5.32 14.61
N ILE A 176 -10.30 -4.56 13.51
CA ILE A 176 -10.56 -5.11 12.18
C ILE A 176 -9.34 -5.92 11.70
N ILE A 177 -8.12 -5.42 11.95
CA ILE A 177 -6.86 -6.11 11.66
C ILE A 177 -6.77 -7.40 12.48
N LEU A 178 -7.09 -7.37 13.76
CA LEU A 178 -7.09 -8.56 14.62
C LEU A 178 -8.07 -9.62 14.09
N LEU A 179 -9.26 -9.20 13.67
CA LEU A 179 -10.24 -10.11 13.07
C LEU A 179 -9.68 -10.75 11.78
N ALA A 180 -9.12 -9.94 10.87
CA ALA A 180 -8.51 -10.43 9.63
C ALA A 180 -7.32 -11.37 9.91
N LEU A 181 -6.51 -11.07 10.94
CA LEU A 181 -5.39 -11.88 11.38
C LEU A 181 -5.86 -13.25 11.88
N ILE A 182 -6.82 -13.30 12.78
CA ILE A 182 -7.37 -14.54 13.36
C ILE A 182 -8.01 -15.39 12.27
N LEU A 183 -8.90 -14.80 11.46
CA LEU A 183 -9.55 -15.50 10.37
C LEU A 183 -8.54 -15.99 9.32
N GLY A 184 -7.53 -15.19 9.03
CA GLY A 184 -6.44 -15.55 8.12
C GLY A 184 -5.61 -16.72 8.65
N LEU A 185 -5.34 -16.79 9.96
CA LEU A 185 -4.65 -17.93 10.58
C LEU A 185 -5.45 -19.23 10.43
N VAL A 186 -6.77 -19.17 10.58
CA VAL A 186 -7.64 -20.35 10.58
C VAL A 186 -7.97 -20.84 9.17
N PHE A 187 -8.34 -19.93 8.27
CA PHE A 187 -8.94 -20.31 6.99
C PHE A 187 -7.99 -20.26 5.80
N VAL A 188 -6.94 -19.42 5.85
CA VAL A 188 -6.04 -19.27 4.71
C VAL A 188 -5.05 -20.43 4.63
N PRO A 189 -4.97 -21.16 3.49
CA PRO A 189 -4.05 -22.27 3.32
C PRO A 189 -2.61 -21.76 3.17
N ASN A 190 -1.66 -22.62 3.54
CA ASN A 190 -0.25 -22.36 3.25
C ASN A 190 -0.02 -22.56 1.75
N SER A 191 0.39 -21.50 1.07
CA SER A 191 0.77 -21.53 -0.34
C SER A 191 2.05 -20.76 -0.57
N LYS A 192 2.89 -21.30 -1.43
CA LYS A 192 4.13 -20.66 -1.90
C LYS A 192 4.35 -21.08 -3.34
N GLU A 193 5.17 -20.34 -4.04
CA GLU A 193 5.57 -20.73 -5.39
C GLU A 193 6.61 -21.85 -5.33
N ASP A 194 6.41 -22.92 -6.13
CA ASP A 194 7.33 -24.07 -6.16
C ASP A 194 8.68 -23.72 -6.79
N LYS A 195 8.67 -22.85 -7.80
CA LYS A 195 9.89 -22.31 -8.41
C LYS A 195 10.34 -21.10 -7.63
N ARG A 196 11.42 -21.22 -6.87
CA ARG A 196 12.03 -20.09 -6.14
C ARG A 196 12.67 -19.13 -7.14
N THR A 197 11.96 -18.11 -7.52
CA THR A 197 12.53 -16.98 -8.27
C THR A 197 13.60 -16.30 -7.40
N PRO A 198 14.81 -16.04 -7.91
CA PRO A 198 15.81 -15.27 -7.18
C PRO A 198 15.25 -13.90 -6.80
N LEU A 199 15.55 -13.45 -5.58
CA LEU A 199 15.23 -12.09 -5.19
C LEU A 199 16.20 -11.14 -5.88
N ASP A 200 15.69 -9.98 -6.27
CA ASP A 200 16.49 -8.89 -6.83
C ASP A 200 16.62 -7.73 -5.83
N PRO A 201 17.59 -7.79 -4.89
CA PRO A 201 17.76 -6.74 -3.89
C PRO A 201 18.25 -5.42 -4.51
N ILE A 202 18.94 -5.48 -5.65
CA ILE A 202 19.43 -4.27 -6.34
C ILE A 202 18.28 -3.57 -7.03
N GLY A 203 17.44 -4.29 -7.79
CA GLY A 203 16.23 -3.73 -8.38
C GLY A 203 15.27 -3.20 -7.32
N ALA A 204 15.13 -3.90 -6.20
CA ALA A 204 14.37 -3.45 -5.04
C ALA A 204 14.86 -2.10 -4.50
N PHE A 205 16.17 -1.98 -4.24
CA PHE A 205 16.78 -0.74 -3.78
C PHE A 205 16.60 0.40 -4.79
N LEU A 206 16.86 0.13 -6.07
CA LEU A 206 16.75 1.13 -7.13
C LEU A 206 15.29 1.61 -7.31
N SER A 207 14.30 0.71 -7.20
CA SER A 207 12.88 1.09 -7.30
C SER A 207 12.46 2.00 -6.15
N VAL A 208 12.82 1.65 -4.91
CA VAL A 208 12.54 2.47 -3.71
C VAL A 208 13.26 3.81 -3.80
N ALA A 209 14.53 3.82 -4.18
CA ALA A 209 15.31 5.05 -4.32
C ALA A 209 14.75 5.97 -5.43
N ALA A 210 14.36 5.40 -6.58
CA ALA A 210 13.77 6.16 -7.67
C ALA A 210 12.43 6.80 -7.26
N LEU A 211 11.50 6.00 -6.70
CA LEU A 211 10.20 6.51 -6.25
C LEU A 211 10.37 7.48 -5.08
N GLY A 212 11.25 7.19 -4.13
CA GLY A 212 11.51 8.04 -2.98
C GLY A 212 12.03 9.41 -3.37
N THR A 213 13.00 9.47 -4.29
CA THR A 213 13.55 10.74 -4.77
C THR A 213 12.55 11.53 -5.61
N ILE A 214 11.73 10.86 -6.44
CA ILE A 214 10.64 11.52 -7.20
C ILE A 214 9.63 12.15 -6.23
N LEU A 215 9.14 11.38 -5.26
CA LEU A 215 8.13 11.85 -4.31
C LEU A 215 8.69 12.95 -3.42
N TYR A 216 9.91 12.81 -2.90
CA TYR A 216 10.56 13.87 -2.12
C TYR A 216 10.64 15.17 -2.91
N ALA A 217 11.09 15.12 -4.18
CA ALA A 217 11.16 16.31 -5.00
C ALA A 217 9.80 17.00 -5.20
N ILE A 218 8.73 16.20 -5.39
CA ILE A 218 7.37 16.73 -5.59
C ILE A 218 6.82 17.33 -4.29
N ILE A 219 7.01 16.67 -3.15
CA ILE A 219 6.50 17.10 -1.83
C ILE A 219 7.18 18.38 -1.37
N GLU A 220 8.51 18.46 -1.49
CA GLU A 220 9.27 19.59 -0.98
C GLU A 220 9.40 20.78 -1.96
N ALA A 221 9.13 20.56 -3.25
CA ALA A 221 9.25 21.64 -4.24
C ALA A 221 8.36 22.87 -3.96
N PRO A 222 7.13 22.77 -3.43
CA PRO A 222 6.33 23.95 -3.07
C PRO A 222 6.94 24.79 -1.95
N SER A 223 7.61 24.17 -0.95
CA SER A 223 8.22 24.84 0.20
C SER A 223 9.61 25.39 -0.11
N LEU A 224 10.46 24.60 -0.77
CA LEU A 224 11.84 24.95 -1.10
C LEU A 224 11.98 25.75 -2.40
N GLY A 225 10.96 25.71 -3.26
CA GLY A 225 10.95 26.30 -4.59
C GLY A 225 11.38 25.32 -5.69
N TRP A 226 10.59 25.24 -6.76
CA TRP A 226 10.79 24.35 -7.90
C TRP A 226 12.15 24.49 -8.60
N THR A 227 12.76 25.67 -8.50
CA THR A 227 14.05 26.00 -9.13
C THR A 227 15.21 26.03 -8.13
N SER A 228 14.99 25.65 -6.88
CA SER A 228 16.05 25.58 -5.88
C SER A 228 17.13 24.56 -6.27
N PRO A 229 18.42 24.84 -5.97
CA PRO A 229 19.49 23.90 -6.26
C PRO A 229 19.27 22.52 -5.64
N GLU A 230 18.63 22.46 -4.48
CA GLU A 230 18.31 21.22 -3.77
C GLU A 230 17.27 20.39 -4.55
N ILE A 231 16.14 20.97 -4.94
CA ILE A 231 15.10 20.28 -5.71
C ILE A 231 15.62 19.85 -7.09
N LEU A 232 16.43 20.68 -7.74
CA LEU A 232 17.04 20.32 -9.02
C LEU A 232 18.02 19.15 -8.88
N ALA A 233 18.83 19.13 -7.80
CA ALA A 233 19.74 18.02 -7.53
C ALA A 233 18.99 16.71 -7.24
N ILE A 234 17.92 16.76 -6.43
CA ILE A 234 17.10 15.59 -6.12
C ILE A 234 16.34 15.11 -7.37
N GLY A 235 15.81 16.03 -8.18
CA GLY A 235 15.19 15.71 -9.46
C GLY A 235 16.16 15.03 -10.43
N ALA A 236 17.40 15.53 -10.53
CA ALA A 236 18.44 14.87 -11.30
C ALA A 236 18.78 13.47 -10.76
N LEU A 237 18.88 13.32 -9.43
CA LEU A 237 19.08 12.03 -8.78
C LEU A 237 17.92 11.06 -9.10
N ALA A 238 16.68 11.54 -9.06
CA ALA A 238 15.48 10.76 -9.41
C ALA A 238 15.55 10.22 -10.84
N ILE A 239 15.98 11.05 -11.80
CA ILE A 239 16.18 10.63 -13.20
C ILE A 239 17.28 9.56 -13.28
N VAL A 240 18.40 9.76 -12.58
CA VAL A 240 19.51 8.78 -12.57
C VAL A 240 19.07 7.45 -11.95
N MET A 241 18.38 7.47 -10.80
CA MET A 241 17.88 6.25 -10.15
C MET A 241 16.86 5.51 -11.01
N SER A 242 15.94 6.24 -11.65
CA SER A 242 14.98 5.65 -12.59
C SER A 242 15.65 5.02 -13.81
N TYR A 243 16.67 5.69 -14.36
CA TYR A 243 17.45 5.16 -15.48
C TYR A 243 18.22 3.89 -15.09
N LEU A 244 18.88 3.91 -13.93
CA LEU A 244 19.59 2.74 -13.40
C LEU A 244 18.63 1.59 -13.15
N PHE A 245 17.47 1.83 -12.56
CA PHE A 245 16.43 0.83 -12.36
C PHE A 245 15.99 0.17 -13.68
N VAL A 246 15.61 0.97 -14.66
CA VAL A 246 15.17 0.46 -15.98
C VAL A 246 16.26 -0.34 -16.69
N ASN A 247 17.52 0.12 -16.61
CA ASN A 247 18.64 -0.62 -17.22
C ASN A 247 18.92 -1.93 -16.48
N TRP A 248 18.86 -1.91 -15.14
CA TRP A 248 19.03 -3.11 -14.33
C TRP A 248 17.97 -4.16 -14.67
N GLU A 249 16.70 -3.78 -14.66
CA GLU A 249 15.55 -4.66 -14.98
C GLU A 249 15.62 -5.24 -16.40
N LYS A 250 16.24 -4.54 -17.35
CA LYS A 250 16.47 -5.07 -18.72
C LYS A 250 17.60 -6.09 -18.81
N GLY A 251 18.56 -6.05 -17.86
CA GLY A 251 19.77 -6.87 -17.90
C GLY A 251 19.70 -8.14 -17.08
N ILE A 252 18.75 -8.26 -16.14
CA ILE A 252 18.64 -9.38 -15.22
C ILE A 252 17.73 -10.49 -15.78
N GLU A 253 18.05 -11.74 -15.46
CA GLU A 253 17.31 -12.92 -15.93
C GLU A 253 15.90 -13.02 -15.32
N TYR A 254 15.75 -12.58 -14.08
CA TYR A 254 14.48 -12.61 -13.33
C TYR A 254 14.10 -11.21 -12.84
N PRO A 255 13.63 -10.33 -13.74
CA PRO A 255 13.28 -8.96 -13.37
C PRO A 255 12.02 -8.91 -12.51
N MET A 256 12.01 -8.00 -11.51
CA MET A 256 10.80 -7.73 -10.71
C MET A 256 9.73 -7.04 -11.55
N LEU A 257 10.15 -6.16 -12.46
CA LEU A 257 9.28 -5.49 -13.43
C LEU A 257 9.73 -5.80 -14.85
N PRO A 258 9.13 -6.81 -15.52
CA PRO A 258 9.51 -7.14 -16.89
C PRO A 258 9.20 -5.97 -17.85
N ILE A 259 10.20 -5.14 -18.14
CA ILE A 259 10.06 -3.94 -18.99
C ILE A 259 9.50 -4.28 -20.38
N GLY A 260 9.65 -5.54 -20.82
CA GLY A 260 9.06 -6.03 -22.05
C GLY A 260 7.53 -5.88 -22.15
N PHE A 261 6.82 -5.90 -21.03
CA PHE A 261 5.36 -5.73 -21.01
C PHE A 261 4.89 -4.37 -21.52
N PHE A 262 5.70 -3.33 -21.34
CA PHE A 262 5.38 -1.99 -21.86
C PHE A 262 5.36 -1.91 -23.41
N LYS A 263 5.89 -2.92 -24.12
CA LYS A 263 5.76 -3.02 -25.57
C LYS A 263 4.35 -3.43 -26.01
N PHE A 264 3.58 -4.08 -25.14
CA PHE A 264 2.20 -4.45 -25.44
C PHE A 264 1.27 -3.24 -25.25
N LYS A 265 0.68 -2.77 -26.36
CA LYS A 265 -0.20 -1.59 -26.36
C LYS A 265 -1.34 -1.69 -25.35
N GLY A 266 -1.97 -2.86 -25.20
CA GLY A 266 -3.05 -3.09 -24.25
C GLY A 266 -2.61 -2.88 -22.79
N PHE A 267 -1.41 -3.35 -22.43
CA PHE A 267 -0.83 -3.17 -21.11
C PHE A 267 -0.54 -1.69 -20.84
N SER A 268 0.19 -1.02 -21.76
CA SER A 268 0.57 0.38 -21.59
C SER A 268 -0.64 1.33 -21.57
N LEU A 269 -1.62 1.12 -22.47
CA LEU A 269 -2.85 1.91 -22.47
C LEU A 269 -3.69 1.68 -21.20
N GLY A 270 -3.74 0.43 -20.70
CA GLY A 270 -4.40 0.09 -19.43
C GLY A 270 -3.77 0.83 -18.25
N LEU A 271 -2.44 0.85 -18.16
CA LEU A 271 -1.72 1.60 -17.11
C LEU A 271 -1.99 3.12 -17.19
N ILE A 272 -1.93 3.70 -18.38
CA ILE A 272 -2.23 5.13 -18.60
C ILE A 272 -3.67 5.43 -18.19
N ALA A 273 -4.63 4.58 -18.57
CA ALA A 273 -6.02 4.76 -18.22
C ALA A 273 -6.24 4.71 -16.69
N ILE A 274 -5.61 3.76 -15.99
CA ILE A 274 -5.65 3.66 -14.52
C ILE A 274 -5.01 4.89 -13.89
N MET A 275 -3.86 5.32 -14.37
CA MET A 275 -3.16 6.50 -13.87
C MET A 275 -4.02 7.76 -14.00
N LEU A 276 -4.62 7.99 -15.17
CA LEU A 276 -5.50 9.14 -15.41
C LEU A 276 -6.77 9.07 -14.56
N ALA A 277 -7.40 7.90 -14.46
CA ALA A 277 -8.58 7.70 -13.61
C ALA A 277 -8.28 7.97 -12.13
N SER A 278 -7.15 7.46 -11.64
CA SER A 278 -6.68 7.71 -10.27
C SER A 278 -6.39 9.19 -10.04
N PHE A 279 -5.71 9.85 -10.99
CA PHE A 279 -5.42 11.28 -10.91
C PHE A 279 -6.70 12.11 -10.80
N VAL A 280 -7.69 11.85 -11.67
CA VAL A 280 -9.00 12.54 -11.61
C VAL A 280 -9.70 12.27 -10.29
N MET A 281 -9.75 11.01 -9.83
CA MET A 281 -10.41 10.64 -8.59
C MET A 281 -9.78 11.34 -7.37
N PHE A 282 -8.46 11.27 -7.22
CA PHE A 282 -7.78 11.89 -6.09
C PHE A 282 -7.79 13.42 -6.14
N SER A 283 -7.68 14.03 -7.35
CA SER A 283 -7.83 15.47 -7.51
C SER A 283 -9.24 15.95 -7.12
N PHE A 284 -10.28 15.19 -7.53
CA PHE A 284 -11.64 15.50 -7.14
C PHE A 284 -11.83 15.39 -5.61
N MET A 285 -11.33 14.33 -4.98
CA MET A 285 -11.40 14.18 -3.53
C MET A 285 -10.69 15.33 -2.81
N PHE A 286 -9.52 15.72 -3.27
CA PHE A 286 -8.75 16.83 -2.69
C PHE A 286 -9.48 18.16 -2.80
N THR A 287 -10.09 18.46 -3.96
CA THR A 287 -10.84 19.72 -4.15
C THR A 287 -12.13 19.78 -3.34
N GLN A 288 -12.70 18.66 -2.89
CA GLN A 288 -13.86 18.65 -2.01
C GLN A 288 -13.50 18.88 -0.53
N MET A 289 -12.21 18.75 -0.18
CA MET A 289 -11.70 18.96 1.20
C MET A 289 -11.23 20.40 1.44
N LEU A 290 -11.02 21.18 0.39
CA LEU A 290 -10.68 22.63 0.45
C LEU A 290 -11.94 23.47 0.48
#